data_63c8930faacb73b13400d5aea0b932e1
#
_entry.id   63c8930faacb73b13400d5aea0b932e1
#
_cell.length_a   1.000
_cell.length_b   1.000
_cell.length_c   1.000
_cell.angle_alpha   90.00
_cell.angle_beta   90.00
_cell.angle_gamma   90.00
#
_symmetry.space_group_name_H-M   'P 1'
#
loop_
_entity.id
_entity.type
_entity.pdbx_description
1 polymer ?
#
loop_
_entity_poly.entity_id
_entity_poly.type
_entity_poly.pdbx_seq_one_letter_code
_entity_poly.pdbx_strand_id
1 'polypeptide(L)'
;MNELGTQSYTSLFLVFSIGLAFLFSLGEIFSSPRGEKQNLLAIIFFLVGIFLIHAFLITCKMIVRFPGLYLTHLPVSGLMGPFIERYLLLAMGSTPESKKVFYLKMLPALVIFLWMSNFYFSGGIEKIELLKSLKTTGLPLFLKIPVLSTLGLMFAFLLSTFFRLFWGFRFSVIYKDPRMLTILGVSVCILIILLYGAISVSLGSIRGLEGVGSLVGIFLCSLYILRQGFPEFFLEVQRVVEEEKKYRASQLNGLDLEDIKQNLEDLFQKEKVFLKEDLTLGFLAGKLEISTHQLSEYLNNEIGKNFFQLLNQYRVEEAKKKIESDPAEVLLSIAYSSGFGSKSAFNEVFRKETGFTPSEYRNKIRKNKSK
;
A
#
# COMPACT_ATOMS: atom_id res chain seq x y z
N MET A 1 -42.19 13.82 13.30
CA MET A 1 -41.41 15.03 13.64
C MET A 1 -39.90 14.78 13.68
N ASN A 2 -39.41 13.62 14.04
CA ASN A 2 -37.96 13.40 14.22
C ASN A 2 -37.12 13.30 12.91
N GLU A 3 -37.69 12.83 11.79
CA GLU A 3 -36.90 12.70 10.54
C GLU A 3 -36.59 14.06 9.86
N LEU A 4 -37.50 15.01 9.93
CA LEU A 4 -37.28 16.38 9.39
C LEU A 4 -36.23 17.15 10.20
N GLY A 5 -36.19 16.95 11.51
CA GLY A 5 -35.19 17.57 12.39
C GLY A 5 -33.78 17.05 12.13
N THR A 6 -33.58 15.72 12.06
CA THR A 6 -32.29 15.11 11.83
C THR A 6 -31.71 15.43 10.45
N GLN A 7 -32.55 15.48 9.42
CA GLN A 7 -32.12 15.86 8.06
C GLN A 7 -31.66 17.31 8.00
N SER A 8 -32.30 18.21 8.78
CA SER A 8 -31.90 19.62 8.87
C SER A 8 -30.53 19.80 9.53
N TYR A 9 -30.23 19.08 10.63
CA TYR A 9 -28.93 19.16 11.30
C TYR A 9 -27.80 18.59 10.43
N THR A 10 -28.05 17.48 9.74
CA THR A 10 -27.04 16.85 8.83
C THR A 10 -26.70 17.79 7.68
N SER A 11 -27.71 18.45 7.10
CA SER A 11 -27.49 19.40 5.99
C SER A 11 -26.71 20.65 6.43
N LEU A 12 -27.00 21.20 7.60
CA LEU A 12 -26.27 22.33 8.18
C LEU A 12 -24.79 21.94 8.46
N PHE A 13 -24.58 20.77 9.00
CA PHE A 13 -23.23 20.25 9.25
C PHE A 13 -22.44 20.05 7.94
N LEU A 14 -23.07 19.55 6.88
CA LEU A 14 -22.43 19.41 5.57
C LEU A 14 -22.07 20.78 4.98
N VAL A 15 -22.96 21.82 5.07
CA VAL A 15 -22.63 23.19 4.63
C VAL A 15 -21.42 23.73 5.37
N PHE A 16 -21.38 23.57 6.70
CA PHE A 16 -20.23 23.94 7.50
C PHE A 16 -18.94 23.21 7.01
N SER A 17 -19.02 21.89 6.81
CA SER A 17 -17.88 21.09 6.37
C SER A 17 -17.40 21.47 4.96
N ILE A 18 -18.29 21.83 4.05
CA ILE A 18 -17.97 22.36 2.72
C ILE A 18 -17.19 23.69 2.87
N GLY A 19 -17.71 24.62 3.67
CA GLY A 19 -17.06 25.91 3.95
C GLY A 19 -15.64 25.69 4.51
N LEU A 20 -15.51 24.77 5.48
CA LEU A 20 -14.23 24.44 6.09
C LEU A 20 -13.24 23.84 5.06
N ALA A 21 -13.68 22.95 4.19
CA ALA A 21 -12.83 22.36 3.15
C ALA A 21 -12.29 23.43 2.19
N PHE A 22 -13.13 24.34 1.71
CA PHE A 22 -12.68 25.42 0.82
C PHE A 22 -11.82 26.45 1.55
N LEU A 23 -12.11 26.79 2.81
CA LEU A 23 -11.24 27.64 3.62
C LEU A 23 -9.84 27.04 3.77
N PHE A 24 -9.74 25.73 3.99
CA PHE A 24 -8.44 25.06 4.05
C PHE A 24 -7.73 25.09 2.71
N SER A 25 -8.44 24.79 1.62
CA SER A 25 -7.89 24.90 0.27
C SER A 25 -7.31 26.29 0.01
N LEU A 26 -8.06 27.34 0.31
CA LEU A 26 -7.60 28.73 0.16
C LEU A 26 -6.43 29.04 1.10
N GLY A 27 -6.50 28.61 2.37
CA GLY A 27 -5.42 28.81 3.33
C GLY A 27 -4.10 28.22 2.85
N GLU A 28 -4.13 27.04 2.21
CA GLU A 28 -2.92 26.44 1.65
C GLU A 28 -2.41 27.20 0.40
N ILE A 29 -3.32 27.78 -0.42
CA ILE A 29 -2.93 28.59 -1.58
C ILE A 29 -2.20 29.86 -1.14
N PHE A 30 -2.61 30.46 -0.02
CA PHE A 30 -2.02 31.69 0.51
C PHE A 30 -0.93 31.44 1.56
N SER A 31 -0.59 30.18 1.87
CA SER A 31 0.47 29.87 2.84
C SER A 31 1.87 30.25 2.34
N SER A 32 2.73 30.65 3.27
CA SER A 32 4.14 30.96 3.00
C SER A 32 5.06 30.18 3.96
N PRO A 33 6.15 29.54 3.49
CA PRO A 33 6.58 29.42 2.08
C PRO A 33 5.71 28.48 1.27
N ARG A 34 5.40 28.86 0.03
CA ARG A 34 4.60 28.03 -0.89
C ARG A 34 5.48 26.98 -1.57
N GLY A 35 5.10 25.73 -1.45
CA GLY A 35 5.80 24.60 -2.06
C GLY A 35 4.87 23.55 -2.63
N GLU A 36 5.41 22.44 -3.08
CA GLU A 36 4.64 21.33 -3.65
C GLU A 36 3.65 20.74 -2.63
N LYS A 37 4.03 20.64 -1.34
CA LYS A 37 3.17 20.13 -0.26
C LYS A 37 1.88 20.95 -0.12
N GLN A 38 2.00 22.28 -0.08
CA GLN A 38 0.88 23.20 0.06
C GLN A 38 -0.05 23.13 -1.16
N ASN A 39 0.52 23.08 -2.37
CA ASN A 39 -0.29 22.92 -3.59
C ASN A 39 -1.08 21.59 -3.60
N LEU A 40 -0.45 20.49 -3.20
CA LEU A 40 -1.11 19.18 -3.12
C LEU A 40 -2.24 19.22 -2.07
N LEU A 41 -1.97 19.79 -0.90
CA LEU A 41 -2.94 19.86 0.18
C LEU A 41 -4.13 20.77 -0.19
N ALA A 42 -3.88 21.91 -0.86
CA ALA A 42 -4.92 22.77 -1.41
C ALA A 42 -5.83 22.00 -2.38
N ILE A 43 -5.23 21.22 -3.30
CA ILE A 43 -5.99 20.40 -4.25
C ILE A 43 -6.80 19.33 -3.51
N ILE A 44 -6.23 18.64 -2.53
CA ILE A 44 -6.93 17.63 -1.74
C ILE A 44 -8.15 18.22 -1.06
N PHE A 45 -8.02 19.35 -0.36
CA PHE A 45 -9.15 19.99 0.30
C PHE A 45 -10.20 20.49 -0.68
N PHE A 46 -9.79 20.99 -1.85
CA PHE A 46 -10.70 21.36 -2.93
C PHE A 46 -11.53 20.15 -3.42
N LEU A 47 -10.88 19.02 -3.68
CA LEU A 47 -11.53 17.77 -4.10
C LEU A 47 -12.49 17.23 -3.02
N VAL A 48 -12.11 17.32 -1.74
CA VAL A 48 -12.99 16.99 -0.60
C VAL A 48 -14.21 17.91 -0.58
N GLY A 49 -14.04 19.21 -0.82
CA GLY A 49 -15.14 20.17 -0.92
C GLY A 49 -16.14 19.79 -2.01
N ILE A 50 -15.67 19.41 -3.21
CA ILE A 50 -16.54 18.93 -4.31
C ILE A 50 -17.31 17.67 -3.90
N PHE A 51 -16.65 16.72 -3.25
CA PHE A 51 -17.29 15.50 -2.73
C PHE A 51 -18.40 15.85 -1.71
N LEU A 52 -18.13 16.76 -0.78
CA LEU A 52 -19.09 17.18 0.24
C LEU A 52 -20.28 17.97 -0.36
N ILE A 53 -20.07 18.78 -1.41
CA ILE A 53 -21.16 19.41 -2.17
C ILE A 53 -22.10 18.32 -2.73
N HIS A 54 -21.53 17.29 -3.35
CA HIS A 54 -22.34 16.19 -3.89
C HIS A 54 -23.14 15.47 -2.78
N ALA A 55 -22.50 15.19 -1.64
CA ALA A 55 -23.16 14.60 -0.48
C ALA A 55 -24.31 15.49 0.02
N PHE A 56 -24.11 16.81 0.10
CA PHE A 56 -25.14 17.78 0.46
C PHE A 56 -26.32 17.76 -0.52
N LEU A 57 -26.07 17.78 -1.84
CA LEU A 57 -27.11 17.73 -2.86
C LEU A 57 -27.98 16.47 -2.77
N ILE A 58 -27.40 15.35 -2.42
CA ILE A 58 -28.14 14.09 -2.18
C ILE A 58 -28.97 14.21 -0.90
N THR A 59 -28.36 14.61 0.22
CA THR A 59 -29.03 14.73 1.53
C THR A 59 -30.22 15.69 1.49
N CYS A 60 -30.06 16.84 0.83
CA CYS A 60 -31.16 17.84 0.66
C CYS A 60 -32.13 17.48 -0.46
N LYS A 61 -31.95 16.34 -1.17
CA LYS A 61 -32.73 15.98 -2.37
C LYS A 61 -32.66 17.01 -3.50
N MET A 62 -31.74 17.96 -3.41
CA MET A 62 -31.55 19.00 -4.44
C MET A 62 -30.96 18.42 -5.73
N ILE A 63 -30.38 17.24 -5.67
CA ILE A 63 -29.83 16.55 -6.85
C ILE A 63 -30.88 16.34 -7.95
N VAL A 64 -32.17 16.26 -7.60
CA VAL A 64 -33.30 16.19 -8.56
C VAL A 64 -33.47 17.48 -9.36
N ARG A 65 -33.11 18.64 -8.78
CA ARG A 65 -33.09 19.92 -9.49
C ARG A 65 -31.89 20.10 -10.40
N PHE A 66 -30.78 19.40 -10.07
CA PHE A 66 -29.52 19.47 -10.80
C PHE A 66 -29.06 18.06 -11.22
N PRO A 67 -29.85 17.33 -12.02
CA PRO A 67 -29.57 15.94 -12.36
C PRO A 67 -28.23 15.75 -13.12
N GLY A 68 -27.74 16.81 -13.77
CA GLY A 68 -26.43 16.82 -14.42
C GLY A 68 -25.24 16.62 -13.46
N LEU A 69 -25.43 16.93 -12.17
CA LEU A 69 -24.37 16.78 -11.15
C LEU A 69 -24.35 15.38 -10.53
N TYR A 70 -25.29 14.49 -10.87
CA TYR A 70 -25.35 13.17 -10.26
C TYR A 70 -24.12 12.33 -10.61
N LEU A 71 -23.42 11.80 -9.59
CA LEU A 71 -22.20 11.00 -9.68
C LEU A 71 -20.98 11.69 -10.33
N THR A 72 -21.02 13.00 -10.64
CA THR A 72 -19.87 13.74 -11.20
C THR A 72 -18.66 13.77 -10.25
N HIS A 73 -18.87 13.50 -8.96
CA HIS A 73 -17.79 13.41 -7.97
C HIS A 73 -16.93 12.14 -8.14
N LEU A 74 -17.36 11.10 -8.87
CA LEU A 74 -16.62 9.84 -8.98
C LEU A 74 -15.22 9.99 -9.59
N PRO A 75 -15.05 10.56 -10.80
CA PRO A 75 -13.72 10.78 -11.35
C PRO A 75 -12.90 11.74 -10.49
N VAL A 76 -13.53 12.73 -9.87
CA VAL A 76 -12.89 13.68 -8.93
C VAL A 76 -12.36 12.94 -7.71
N SER A 77 -13.15 12.07 -7.10
CA SER A 77 -12.74 11.24 -5.96
C SER A 77 -11.62 10.26 -6.34
N GLY A 78 -11.66 9.72 -7.56
CA GLY A 78 -10.59 8.84 -8.08
C GLY A 78 -9.22 9.53 -8.16
N LEU A 79 -9.17 10.86 -8.29
CA LEU A 79 -7.93 11.64 -8.24
C LEU A 79 -7.37 11.79 -6.82
N MET A 80 -8.20 11.69 -5.77
CA MET A 80 -7.75 11.95 -4.38
C MET A 80 -6.61 11.00 -3.96
N GLY A 81 -6.68 9.72 -4.35
CA GLY A 81 -5.68 8.72 -3.96
C GLY A 81 -4.23 9.11 -4.33
N PRO A 82 -3.92 9.38 -5.61
CA PRO A 82 -2.59 9.83 -6.03
C PRO A 82 -2.12 11.11 -5.34
N PHE A 83 -3.02 12.10 -5.14
CA PHE A 83 -2.68 13.36 -4.47
C PHE A 83 -2.35 13.14 -3.00
N ILE A 84 -3.14 12.33 -2.28
CA ILE A 84 -2.92 12.00 -0.86
C ILE A 84 -1.61 11.22 -0.71
N GLU A 85 -1.38 10.20 -1.55
CA GLU A 85 -0.13 9.42 -1.52
C GLU A 85 1.09 10.33 -1.68
N ARG A 86 1.11 11.18 -2.71
CA ARG A 86 2.23 12.08 -2.98
C ARG A 86 2.44 13.09 -1.86
N TYR A 87 1.34 13.65 -1.31
CA TYR A 87 1.39 14.55 -0.17
C TYR A 87 2.01 13.88 1.06
N LEU A 88 1.54 12.68 1.43
CA LEU A 88 2.02 11.97 2.61
C LEU A 88 3.49 11.58 2.48
N LEU A 89 3.94 11.13 1.30
CA LEU A 89 5.36 10.84 1.05
C LEU A 89 6.22 12.09 1.27
N LEU A 90 5.82 13.24 0.73
CA LEU A 90 6.52 14.51 0.92
C LEU A 90 6.44 15.01 2.37
N ALA A 91 5.29 14.85 3.02
CA ALA A 91 5.09 15.28 4.41
C ALA A 91 5.95 14.48 5.39
N MET A 92 6.22 13.21 5.09
CA MET A 92 7.08 12.35 5.90
C MET A 92 8.56 12.36 5.44
N GLY A 93 8.98 13.30 4.60
CA GLY A 93 10.38 13.41 4.16
C GLY A 93 10.84 12.25 3.27
N SER A 94 9.92 11.53 2.66
CA SER A 94 10.22 10.50 1.67
C SER A 94 10.29 11.09 0.26
N THR A 95 11.13 10.51 -0.60
CA THR A 95 11.21 10.93 -2.00
C THR A 95 9.98 10.41 -2.76
N PRO A 96 9.15 11.31 -3.33
CA PRO A 96 8.03 10.89 -4.15
C PRO A 96 8.53 10.35 -5.49
N GLU A 97 7.70 9.56 -6.15
CA GLU A 97 7.96 9.13 -7.52
C GLU A 97 8.07 10.29 -8.49
N SER A 98 8.64 9.99 -9.69
CA SER A 98 8.74 10.96 -10.77
C SER A 98 7.37 11.52 -11.17
N LYS A 99 7.34 12.75 -11.66
CA LYS A 99 6.10 13.38 -12.15
C LYS A 99 5.39 12.53 -13.20
N LYS A 100 6.13 11.82 -14.05
CA LYS A 100 5.56 10.93 -15.07
C LYS A 100 4.75 9.80 -14.44
N VAL A 101 5.28 9.15 -13.41
CA VAL A 101 4.58 8.08 -12.67
C VAL A 101 3.37 8.64 -11.92
N PHE A 102 3.50 9.82 -11.33
CA PHE A 102 2.38 10.50 -10.66
C PHE A 102 1.21 10.76 -11.61
N TYR A 103 1.46 11.28 -12.82
CA TYR A 103 0.39 11.48 -13.81
C TYR A 103 -0.19 10.16 -14.32
N LEU A 104 0.63 9.12 -14.45
CA LEU A 104 0.14 7.79 -14.83
C LEU A 104 -0.86 7.23 -13.82
N LYS A 105 -0.68 7.51 -12.53
CA LYS A 105 -1.61 7.11 -11.47
C LYS A 105 -2.98 7.79 -11.55
N MET A 106 -3.14 8.84 -12.35
CA MET A 106 -4.44 9.50 -12.58
C MET A 106 -5.26 8.82 -13.69
N LEU A 107 -4.64 7.96 -14.52
CA LEU A 107 -5.35 7.27 -15.62
C LEU A 107 -6.62 6.51 -15.18
N PRO A 108 -6.66 5.80 -14.03
CA PRO A 108 -7.88 5.15 -13.60
C PRO A 108 -9.06 6.11 -13.41
N ALA A 109 -8.83 7.33 -12.92
CA ALA A 109 -9.88 8.34 -12.80
C ALA A 109 -10.40 8.79 -14.18
N LEU A 110 -9.51 8.90 -15.17
CA LEU A 110 -9.88 9.16 -16.57
C LEU A 110 -10.71 8.00 -17.14
N VAL A 111 -10.32 6.75 -16.88
CA VAL A 111 -11.08 5.57 -17.30
C VAL A 111 -12.49 5.59 -16.71
N ILE A 112 -12.64 5.92 -15.43
CA ILE A 112 -13.95 6.05 -14.78
C ILE A 112 -14.78 7.17 -15.45
N PHE A 113 -14.16 8.32 -15.77
CA PHE A 113 -14.83 9.40 -16.47
C PHE A 113 -15.31 8.97 -17.86
N LEU A 114 -14.47 8.30 -18.64
CA LEU A 114 -14.83 7.78 -19.98
C LEU A 114 -15.93 6.70 -19.92
N TRP A 115 -15.87 5.81 -18.94
CA TRP A 115 -16.93 4.82 -18.70
C TRP A 115 -18.29 5.50 -18.43
N MET A 116 -18.26 6.57 -17.62
CA MET A 116 -19.45 7.30 -17.21
C MET A 116 -19.88 8.38 -18.22
N SER A 117 -19.13 8.60 -19.30
CA SER A 117 -19.37 9.72 -20.22
C SER A 117 -20.79 9.71 -20.80
N ASN A 118 -21.27 8.56 -21.29
CA ASN A 118 -22.63 8.43 -21.81
C ASN A 118 -23.69 8.83 -20.77
N PHE A 119 -23.47 8.47 -19.49
CA PHE A 119 -24.34 8.86 -18.40
C PHE A 119 -24.25 10.37 -18.11
N TYR A 120 -23.04 10.94 -18.10
CA TYR A 120 -22.88 12.37 -17.83
C TYR A 120 -23.53 13.26 -18.90
N PHE A 121 -23.50 12.83 -20.15
CA PHE A 121 -24.08 13.55 -21.28
C PHE A 121 -25.53 13.14 -21.59
N SER A 122 -26.13 12.17 -20.88
CA SER A 122 -27.54 11.79 -21.05
C SER A 122 -28.48 12.90 -20.55
N GLY A 123 -29.72 12.88 -21.03
CA GLY A 123 -30.74 13.87 -20.73
C GLY A 123 -31.12 13.94 -19.24
N GLY A 124 -31.48 15.12 -18.78
CA GLY A 124 -31.89 15.32 -17.39
C GLY A 124 -33.12 14.50 -16.98
N ILE A 125 -34.05 14.26 -17.91
CA ILE A 125 -35.26 13.45 -17.68
C ILE A 125 -34.88 11.99 -17.37
N GLU A 126 -33.99 11.39 -18.17
CA GLU A 126 -33.52 10.02 -17.97
C GLU A 126 -32.84 9.83 -16.59
N LYS A 127 -32.06 10.83 -16.18
CA LYS A 127 -31.41 10.83 -14.85
C LYS A 127 -32.44 10.93 -13.72
N ILE A 128 -33.49 11.75 -13.88
CA ILE A 128 -34.56 11.88 -12.89
C ILE A 128 -35.34 10.56 -12.77
N GLU A 129 -35.67 9.91 -13.88
CA GLU A 129 -36.34 8.60 -13.88
C GLU A 129 -35.49 7.55 -13.19
N LEU A 130 -34.18 7.51 -13.51
CA LEU A 130 -33.23 6.66 -12.81
C LEU A 130 -33.21 6.92 -11.31
N LEU A 131 -33.09 8.19 -10.89
CA LEU A 131 -33.10 8.58 -9.47
C LEU A 131 -34.39 8.13 -8.74
N LYS A 132 -35.53 8.14 -9.42
CA LYS A 132 -36.80 7.63 -8.88
C LYS A 132 -36.78 6.12 -8.72
N SER A 133 -36.25 5.39 -9.71
CA SER A 133 -36.17 3.92 -9.70
C SER A 133 -35.19 3.37 -8.67
N LEU A 134 -34.14 4.12 -8.30
CA LEU A 134 -33.14 3.69 -7.30
C LEU A 134 -33.73 3.30 -5.95
N LYS A 135 -34.89 3.89 -5.59
CA LYS A 135 -35.58 3.58 -4.33
C LYS A 135 -36.18 2.16 -4.30
N THR A 136 -36.50 1.60 -5.46
CA THR A 136 -37.13 0.28 -5.60
C THR A 136 -36.18 -0.79 -6.13
N THR A 137 -35.31 -0.43 -7.08
CA THR A 137 -34.44 -1.38 -7.78
C THR A 137 -32.98 -1.34 -7.32
N GLY A 138 -32.60 -0.33 -6.49
CA GLY A 138 -31.21 -0.10 -6.09
C GLY A 138 -30.36 0.43 -7.24
N LEU A 139 -29.06 0.62 -7.01
CA LEU A 139 -28.14 1.14 -7.99
C LEU A 139 -27.88 0.10 -9.11
N PRO A 140 -28.17 0.41 -10.39
CA PRO A 140 -27.92 -0.51 -11.48
C PRO A 140 -26.43 -0.81 -11.64
N LEU A 141 -26.11 -1.99 -12.19
CA LEU A 141 -24.76 -2.51 -12.23
C LEU A 141 -23.77 -1.58 -12.95
N PHE A 142 -24.19 -0.94 -14.04
CA PHE A 142 -23.35 -0.02 -14.82
C PHE A 142 -22.92 1.23 -14.05
N LEU A 143 -23.66 1.64 -13.00
CA LEU A 143 -23.31 2.71 -12.07
C LEU A 143 -22.61 2.17 -10.80
N LYS A 144 -22.97 0.96 -10.37
CA LYS A 144 -22.41 0.32 -9.18
C LYS A 144 -20.92 0.01 -9.37
N ILE A 145 -20.54 -0.48 -10.56
CA ILE A 145 -19.14 -0.80 -10.89
C ILE A 145 -18.23 0.43 -10.77
N PRO A 146 -18.48 1.60 -11.41
CA PRO A 146 -17.63 2.77 -11.26
C PRO A 146 -17.52 3.27 -9.81
N VAL A 147 -18.61 3.23 -9.05
CA VAL A 147 -18.60 3.64 -7.64
C VAL A 147 -17.69 2.74 -6.81
N LEU A 148 -17.86 1.42 -6.92
CA LEU A 148 -17.03 0.46 -6.19
C LEU A 148 -15.57 0.48 -6.68
N SER A 149 -15.34 0.70 -7.98
CA SER A 149 -13.99 0.86 -8.54
C SER A 149 -13.29 2.09 -7.97
N THR A 150 -13.99 3.21 -7.81
CA THR A 150 -13.44 4.43 -7.19
C THR A 150 -13.03 4.17 -5.74
N LEU A 151 -13.90 3.52 -4.96
CA LEU A 151 -13.60 3.17 -3.57
C LEU A 151 -12.43 2.17 -3.47
N GLY A 152 -12.41 1.17 -4.35
CA GLY A 152 -11.31 0.21 -4.43
C GLY A 152 -9.96 0.84 -4.80
N LEU A 153 -9.97 1.82 -5.71
CA LEU A 153 -8.77 2.60 -6.06
C LEU A 153 -8.27 3.42 -4.86
N MET A 154 -9.15 4.11 -4.16
CA MET A 154 -8.77 4.87 -2.96
C MET A 154 -8.18 3.94 -1.89
N PHE A 155 -8.78 2.78 -1.67
CA PHE A 155 -8.26 1.75 -0.77
C PHE A 155 -6.85 1.27 -1.20
N ALA A 156 -6.66 0.97 -2.49
CA ALA A 156 -5.39 0.52 -3.03
C ALA A 156 -4.28 1.57 -2.86
N PHE A 157 -4.59 2.86 -3.11
CA PHE A 157 -3.64 3.95 -2.88
C PHE A 157 -3.30 4.13 -1.39
N LEU A 158 -4.28 4.03 -0.50
CA LEU A 158 -4.04 4.12 0.94
C LEU A 158 -3.14 2.96 1.41
N LEU A 159 -3.41 1.74 0.94
CA LEU A 159 -2.61 0.56 1.25
C LEU A 159 -1.18 0.69 0.69
N SER A 160 -1.04 1.12 -0.56
CA SER A 160 0.25 1.41 -1.18
C SER A 160 1.05 2.43 -0.38
N THR A 161 0.40 3.54 0.02
CA THR A 161 1.01 4.59 0.84
C THR A 161 1.48 4.03 2.18
N PHE A 162 0.62 3.24 2.85
CA PHE A 162 0.96 2.60 4.11
C PHE A 162 2.20 1.71 3.97
N PHE A 163 2.22 0.82 2.97
CA PHE A 163 3.40 -0.01 2.74
C PHE A 163 4.65 0.81 2.44
N ARG A 164 4.57 1.82 1.58
CA ARG A 164 5.73 2.66 1.23
C ARG A 164 6.28 3.45 2.40
N LEU A 165 5.43 3.91 3.31
CA LEU A 165 5.83 4.69 4.47
C LEU A 165 6.36 3.83 5.62
N PHE A 166 5.72 2.69 5.87
CA PHE A 166 6.02 1.85 7.04
C PHE A 166 6.84 0.62 6.74
N TRP A 167 7.03 0.28 5.46
CA TRP A 167 7.87 -0.86 5.07
C TRP A 167 9.29 -0.71 5.60
N GLY A 168 9.68 -1.67 6.45
CA GLY A 168 10.99 -1.68 7.06
C GLY A 168 11.14 -0.81 8.31
N PHE A 169 10.12 -0.11 8.82
CA PHE A 169 10.15 0.47 10.15
C PHE A 169 10.13 -0.64 11.22
N ARG A 170 10.88 -0.43 12.31
CA ARG A 170 10.77 -1.31 13.46
C ARG A 170 9.36 -1.21 14.05
N PHE A 171 8.73 -2.36 14.27
CA PHE A 171 7.38 -2.40 14.84
C PHE A 171 7.28 -1.60 16.15
N SER A 172 8.35 -1.66 16.97
CA SER A 172 8.42 -0.90 18.23
C SER A 172 8.36 0.61 18.03
N VAL A 173 8.86 1.16 16.94
CA VAL A 173 8.79 2.61 16.65
C VAL A 173 7.36 2.98 16.25
N ILE A 174 6.71 2.14 15.44
CA ILE A 174 5.34 2.41 14.99
C ILE A 174 4.37 2.47 16.16
N TYR A 175 4.47 1.53 17.13
CA TYR A 175 3.45 1.43 18.16
C TYR A 175 3.80 2.18 19.47
N LYS A 176 5.07 2.55 19.70
CA LYS A 176 5.48 3.30 20.91
C LYS A 176 5.47 4.81 20.72
N ASP A 177 5.64 5.28 19.46
CA ASP A 177 5.63 6.72 19.20
C ASP A 177 4.19 7.21 18.97
N PRO A 178 3.69 8.15 19.79
CA PRO A 178 2.33 8.66 19.68
C PRO A 178 2.01 9.28 18.31
N ARG A 179 3.03 9.85 17.65
CA ARG A 179 2.88 10.49 16.32
C ARG A 179 2.64 9.45 15.23
N MET A 180 3.37 8.33 15.29
CA MET A 180 3.17 7.19 14.40
C MET A 180 1.82 6.52 14.63
N LEU A 181 1.39 6.38 15.88
CA LEU A 181 0.05 5.90 16.23
C LEU A 181 -1.05 6.85 15.69
N THR A 182 -0.82 8.17 15.72
CA THR A 182 -1.78 9.14 15.16
C THR A 182 -1.93 8.95 13.65
N ILE A 183 -0.83 8.79 12.90
CA ILE A 183 -0.87 8.52 11.45
C ILE A 183 -1.58 7.19 11.16
N LEU A 184 -1.30 6.17 11.95
CA LEU A 184 -1.98 4.89 11.84
C LEU A 184 -3.48 5.04 12.12
N GLY A 185 -3.87 5.75 13.18
CA GLY A 185 -5.25 6.03 13.52
C GLY A 185 -6.00 6.79 12.42
N VAL A 186 -5.37 7.83 11.85
CA VAL A 186 -5.91 8.58 10.71
C VAL A 186 -6.14 7.66 9.51
N SER A 187 -5.16 6.77 9.20
CA SER A 187 -5.28 5.81 8.11
C SER A 187 -6.42 4.82 8.33
N VAL A 188 -6.57 4.32 9.56
CA VAL A 188 -7.67 3.41 9.95
C VAL A 188 -9.03 4.11 9.84
N CYS A 189 -9.15 5.38 10.25
CA CYS A 189 -10.38 6.15 10.08
C CYS A 189 -10.78 6.26 8.61
N ILE A 190 -9.84 6.56 7.72
CA ILE A 190 -10.10 6.62 6.27
C ILE A 190 -10.58 5.26 5.76
N LEU A 191 -9.91 4.16 6.18
CA LEU A 191 -10.32 2.79 5.81
C LEU A 191 -11.75 2.49 6.25
N ILE A 192 -12.13 2.85 7.47
CA ILE A 192 -13.50 2.66 7.98
C ILE A 192 -14.52 3.43 7.14
N ILE A 193 -14.22 4.68 6.78
CA ILE A 193 -15.09 5.50 5.93
C ILE A 193 -15.27 4.86 4.55
N LEU A 194 -14.19 4.40 3.93
CA LEU A 194 -14.22 3.71 2.63
C LEU A 194 -15.03 2.41 2.68
N LEU A 195 -14.81 1.61 3.72
CA LEU A 195 -15.53 0.34 3.93
C LEU A 195 -17.03 0.57 4.15
N TYR A 196 -17.37 1.56 4.99
CA TYR A 196 -18.76 1.96 5.22
C TYR A 196 -19.43 2.41 3.91
N GLY A 197 -18.73 3.20 3.09
CA GLY A 197 -19.21 3.60 1.76
C GLY A 197 -19.44 2.39 0.84
N ALA A 198 -18.49 1.46 0.78
CA ALA A 198 -18.62 0.27 -0.06
C ALA A 198 -19.79 -0.64 0.38
N ILE A 199 -19.98 -0.83 1.68
CA ILE A 199 -21.13 -1.58 2.23
C ILE A 199 -22.43 -0.85 1.87
N SER A 200 -22.49 0.48 2.05
CA SER A 200 -23.70 1.29 1.75
C SER A 200 -24.10 1.17 0.28
N VAL A 201 -23.13 1.23 -0.64
CA VAL A 201 -23.35 1.04 -2.08
C VAL A 201 -23.83 -0.38 -2.38
N SER A 202 -23.20 -1.38 -1.76
CA SER A 202 -23.53 -2.79 -1.98
C SER A 202 -24.95 -3.14 -1.54
N LEU A 203 -25.37 -2.56 -0.41
CA LEU A 203 -26.73 -2.71 0.13
C LEU A 203 -27.76 -1.79 -0.51
N GLY A 204 -27.35 -0.87 -1.41
CA GLY A 204 -28.24 0.14 -2.00
C GLY A 204 -28.81 1.15 -0.98
N SER A 205 -28.12 1.35 0.16
CA SER A 205 -28.58 2.22 1.24
C SER A 205 -28.30 3.68 0.97
N ILE A 206 -29.31 4.46 0.62
CA ILE A 206 -29.20 5.91 0.45
C ILE A 206 -28.80 6.60 1.76
N ARG A 207 -29.40 6.18 2.90
CA ARG A 207 -29.02 6.70 4.23
C ARG A 207 -27.55 6.42 4.57
N GLY A 208 -27.05 5.27 4.19
CA GLY A 208 -25.64 4.93 4.35
C GLY A 208 -24.75 5.89 3.56
N LEU A 209 -25.11 6.21 2.32
CA LEU A 209 -24.35 7.16 1.49
C LEU A 209 -24.38 8.59 2.06
N GLU A 210 -25.52 9.04 2.61
CA GLU A 210 -25.62 10.32 3.35
C GLU A 210 -24.68 10.33 4.57
N GLY A 211 -24.58 9.21 5.28
CA GLY A 211 -23.67 9.02 6.41
C GLY A 211 -22.20 9.17 6.04
N VAL A 212 -21.79 8.73 4.85
CA VAL A 212 -20.39 8.88 4.37
C VAL A 212 -19.98 10.36 4.34
N GLY A 213 -20.83 11.24 3.81
CA GLY A 213 -20.57 12.69 3.78
C GLY A 213 -20.37 13.27 5.18
N SER A 214 -21.21 12.86 6.13
CA SER A 214 -21.09 13.30 7.53
C SER A 214 -19.81 12.80 8.19
N LEU A 215 -19.42 11.55 7.96
CA LEU A 215 -18.16 10.99 8.46
C LEU A 215 -16.93 11.71 7.89
N VAL A 216 -16.95 12.04 6.60
CA VAL A 216 -15.89 12.85 5.96
C VAL A 216 -15.84 14.25 6.59
N GLY A 217 -16.99 14.87 6.87
CA GLY A 217 -17.06 16.16 7.56
C GLY A 217 -16.46 16.10 8.98
N ILE A 218 -16.82 15.08 9.78
CA ILE A 218 -16.26 14.86 11.12
C ILE A 218 -14.75 14.66 11.03
N PHE A 219 -14.31 13.85 10.08
CA PHE A 219 -12.88 13.60 9.86
C PHE A 219 -12.13 14.89 9.51
N LEU A 220 -12.70 15.74 8.65
CA LEU A 220 -12.13 17.05 8.32
C LEU A 220 -12.01 17.97 9.54
N CYS A 221 -13.05 18.02 10.41
CA CYS A 221 -13.00 18.75 11.66
C CYS A 221 -11.91 18.21 12.60
N SER A 222 -11.78 16.89 12.69
CA SER A 222 -10.74 16.24 13.50
C SER A 222 -9.33 16.59 13.00
N LEU A 223 -9.11 16.59 11.68
CA LEU A 223 -7.84 17.03 11.09
C LEU A 223 -7.54 18.50 11.38
N TYR A 224 -8.57 19.35 11.38
CA TYR A 224 -8.43 20.76 11.76
C TYR A 224 -7.94 20.91 13.21
N ILE A 225 -8.60 20.23 14.15
CA ILE A 225 -8.24 20.26 15.57
C ILE A 225 -6.82 19.73 15.76
N LEU A 226 -6.46 18.64 15.11
CA LEU A 226 -5.11 18.08 15.15
C LEU A 226 -4.07 19.11 14.67
N ARG A 227 -4.33 19.78 13.54
CA ARG A 227 -3.43 20.80 12.99
C ARG A 227 -3.26 22.00 13.91
N GLN A 228 -4.34 22.46 14.54
CA GLN A 228 -4.30 23.61 15.48
C GLN A 228 -3.61 23.23 16.79
N GLY A 229 -3.89 22.05 17.32
CA GLY A 229 -3.30 21.58 18.57
C GLY A 229 -1.82 21.17 18.44
N PHE A 230 -1.40 20.75 17.24
CA PHE A 230 -0.05 20.23 17.00
C PHE A 230 0.53 20.77 15.67
N PRO A 231 0.85 22.08 15.59
CA PRO A 231 1.31 22.71 14.35
C PRO A 231 2.62 22.12 13.82
N GLU A 232 3.49 21.60 14.68
CA GLU A 232 4.75 20.98 14.33
C GLU A 232 4.66 19.46 14.07
N PHE A 233 3.47 18.88 14.16
CA PHE A 233 3.26 17.42 14.07
C PHE A 233 4.02 16.77 12.90
N PHE A 234 3.90 17.31 11.70
CA PHE A 234 4.59 16.75 10.54
C PHE A 234 6.11 16.92 10.57
N LEU A 235 6.62 18.01 11.19
CA LEU A 235 8.07 18.19 11.39
C LEU A 235 8.62 17.16 12.38
N GLU A 236 7.89 16.90 13.44
CA GLU A 236 8.27 15.89 14.42
C GLU A 236 8.21 14.48 13.83
N VAL A 237 7.18 14.17 13.02
CA VAL A 237 7.11 12.90 12.26
C VAL A 237 8.30 12.75 11.33
N GLN A 238 8.70 13.81 10.62
CA GLN A 238 9.90 13.77 9.76
C GLN A 238 11.17 13.45 10.55
N ARG A 239 11.33 14.00 11.75
CA ARG A 239 12.48 13.68 12.64
C ARG A 239 12.51 12.18 12.98
N VAL A 240 11.37 11.59 13.36
CA VAL A 240 11.28 10.15 13.63
C VAL A 240 11.65 9.31 12.39
N VAL A 241 11.15 9.71 11.22
CA VAL A 241 11.47 9.03 9.95
C VAL A 241 12.97 9.15 9.63
N GLU A 242 13.56 10.32 9.83
CA GLU A 242 15.00 10.54 9.59
C GLU A 242 15.87 9.77 10.59
N GLU A 243 15.49 9.74 11.87
CA GLU A 243 16.18 8.96 12.89
C GLU A 243 16.14 7.46 12.55
N GLU A 244 15.00 6.96 12.10
CA GLU A 244 14.86 5.56 11.70
C GLU A 244 15.68 5.25 10.43
N LYS A 245 15.73 6.17 9.46
CA LYS A 245 16.61 6.05 8.28
C LYS A 245 18.08 6.04 8.67
N LYS A 246 18.50 6.94 9.58
CA LYS A 246 19.87 6.98 10.10
C LYS A 246 20.21 5.71 10.87
N TYR A 247 19.28 5.21 11.70
CA TYR A 247 19.47 3.96 12.42
C TYR A 247 19.70 2.78 11.45
N ARG A 248 18.94 2.71 10.36
CA ARG A 248 19.14 1.68 9.32
C ARG A 248 20.46 1.85 8.58
N ALA A 249 20.76 3.09 8.15
CA ALA A 249 22.02 3.39 7.49
C ALA A 249 23.23 3.10 8.42
N SER A 250 23.07 3.31 9.75
CA SER A 250 24.14 3.03 10.69
C SER A 250 24.37 1.55 10.98
N GLN A 251 23.40 0.68 10.68
CA GLN A 251 23.61 -0.76 10.86
C GLN A 251 24.60 -1.34 9.84
N LEU A 252 24.68 -0.76 8.66
CA LEU A 252 25.71 -1.09 7.65
C LEU A 252 26.83 -0.05 7.59
N ASN A 253 26.60 1.17 8.11
CA ASN A 253 27.61 2.23 8.14
C ASN A 253 28.72 1.89 9.16
N GLY A 254 29.93 1.85 8.68
CA GLY A 254 31.11 1.44 9.48
C GLY A 254 31.49 -0.03 9.33
N LEU A 255 30.70 -0.81 8.58
CA LEU A 255 31.07 -2.14 8.15
C LEU A 255 31.79 -2.05 6.79
N ASP A 256 32.88 -2.78 6.65
CA ASP A 256 33.48 -3.00 5.34
C ASP A 256 32.63 -4.04 4.59
N LEU A 257 31.78 -3.56 3.68
CA LEU A 257 30.87 -4.41 2.91
C LEU A 257 31.62 -5.36 1.97
N GLU A 258 32.80 -4.97 1.51
CA GLU A 258 33.61 -5.84 0.64
C GLU A 258 34.26 -6.97 1.48
N ASP A 259 34.71 -6.68 2.70
CA ASP A 259 35.21 -7.68 3.63
C ASP A 259 34.09 -8.68 4.03
N ILE A 260 32.89 -8.18 4.33
CA ILE A 260 31.73 -9.04 4.61
C ILE A 260 31.41 -9.93 3.43
N LYS A 261 31.45 -9.42 2.21
CA LYS A 261 31.20 -10.18 0.98
C LYS A 261 32.26 -11.29 0.82
N GLN A 262 33.51 -10.94 0.94
CA GLN A 262 34.62 -11.88 0.80
C GLN A 262 34.54 -12.99 1.87
N ASN A 263 34.33 -12.62 3.12
CA ASN A 263 34.20 -13.57 4.22
C ASN A 263 32.96 -14.46 4.07
N LEU A 264 31.84 -13.91 3.61
CA LEU A 264 30.64 -14.69 3.31
C LEU A 264 30.87 -15.68 2.16
N GLU A 265 31.52 -15.25 1.08
CA GLU A 265 31.90 -16.14 -0.02
C GLU A 265 32.85 -17.24 0.45
N ASP A 266 33.81 -16.94 1.27
CA ASP A 266 34.75 -17.93 1.83
C ASP A 266 34.03 -18.96 2.71
N LEU A 267 33.09 -18.53 3.56
CA LEU A 267 32.28 -19.44 4.36
C LEU A 267 31.42 -20.38 3.50
N PHE A 268 30.87 -19.90 2.40
CA PHE A 268 30.06 -20.73 1.52
C PHE A 268 30.88 -21.55 0.52
N GLN A 269 31.93 -20.99 -0.06
CA GLN A 269 32.68 -21.68 -1.12
C GLN A 269 33.83 -22.58 -0.56
N LYS A 270 34.59 -22.07 0.46
CA LYS A 270 35.71 -22.79 1.03
C LYS A 270 35.30 -23.68 2.21
N GLU A 271 34.61 -23.12 3.21
CA GLU A 271 34.17 -23.86 4.40
C GLU A 271 32.91 -24.70 4.16
N LYS A 272 32.15 -24.41 3.11
CA LYS A 272 30.89 -25.08 2.76
C LYS A 272 29.93 -25.17 3.96
N VAL A 273 29.80 -24.08 4.73
CA VAL A 273 28.97 -24.06 5.96
C VAL A 273 27.51 -24.45 5.70
N PHE A 274 27.04 -24.28 4.47
CA PHE A 274 25.68 -24.65 4.04
C PHE A 274 25.40 -26.17 4.13
N LEU A 275 26.41 -26.99 4.24
CA LEU A 275 26.23 -28.42 4.44
C LEU A 275 25.76 -28.78 5.85
N LYS A 276 25.89 -27.87 6.82
CA LYS A 276 25.34 -28.07 8.16
C LYS A 276 23.81 -27.95 8.09
N GLU A 277 23.11 -28.99 8.52
CA GLU A 277 21.65 -29.05 8.52
C GLU A 277 21.03 -27.91 9.34
N ASP A 278 21.59 -27.65 10.51
CA ASP A 278 21.15 -26.67 11.51
C ASP A 278 21.74 -25.27 11.33
N LEU A 279 22.27 -24.92 10.14
CA LEU A 279 22.84 -23.61 9.90
C LEU A 279 21.78 -22.52 10.08
N THR A 280 22.07 -21.58 10.98
CA THR A 280 21.21 -20.43 11.28
C THR A 280 21.83 -19.12 10.84
N LEU A 281 20.97 -18.11 10.62
CA LEU A 281 21.42 -16.74 10.36
C LEU A 281 22.31 -16.22 11.51
N GLY A 282 21.98 -16.59 12.77
CA GLY A 282 22.75 -16.19 13.95
C GLY A 282 24.17 -16.78 13.95
N PHE A 283 24.33 -18.04 13.56
CA PHE A 283 25.65 -18.65 13.43
C PHE A 283 26.50 -17.94 12.36
N LEU A 284 25.88 -17.65 11.20
CA LEU A 284 26.57 -16.96 10.11
C LEU A 284 26.98 -15.53 10.50
N ALA A 285 26.09 -14.80 11.15
CA ALA A 285 26.33 -13.44 11.66
C ALA A 285 27.48 -13.42 12.67
N GLY A 286 27.50 -14.40 13.61
CA GLY A 286 28.61 -14.56 14.56
C GLY A 286 29.95 -14.84 13.89
N LYS A 287 29.98 -15.63 12.81
CA LYS A 287 31.21 -15.89 12.02
C LYS A 287 31.72 -14.64 11.28
N LEU A 288 30.82 -13.74 10.88
CA LEU A 288 31.12 -12.49 10.20
C LEU A 288 31.33 -11.31 11.18
N GLU A 289 31.27 -11.57 12.49
CA GLU A 289 31.39 -10.57 13.57
C GLU A 289 30.40 -9.39 13.47
N ILE A 290 29.21 -9.66 12.91
CA ILE A 290 28.13 -8.69 12.75
C ILE A 290 26.85 -9.19 13.42
N SER A 291 25.87 -8.30 13.63
CA SER A 291 24.58 -8.69 14.18
C SER A 291 23.74 -9.45 13.13
N THR A 292 22.79 -10.26 13.60
CA THR A 292 21.81 -10.93 12.74
C THR A 292 21.01 -9.95 11.88
N HIS A 293 20.73 -8.74 12.41
CA HIS A 293 20.03 -7.67 11.70
C HIS A 293 20.87 -7.10 10.56
N GLN A 294 22.16 -6.85 10.82
CA GLN A 294 23.11 -6.40 9.80
C GLN A 294 23.26 -7.41 8.67
N LEU A 295 23.43 -8.69 9.02
CA LEU A 295 23.53 -9.74 8.00
C LEU A 295 22.24 -9.88 7.20
N SER A 296 21.07 -9.87 7.85
CA SER A 296 19.78 -9.93 7.14
C SER A 296 19.61 -8.77 6.18
N GLU A 297 19.98 -7.56 6.61
CA GLU A 297 19.91 -6.35 5.78
C GLU A 297 20.89 -6.42 4.60
N TYR A 298 22.12 -6.84 4.85
CA TYR A 298 23.14 -7.06 3.82
C TYR A 298 22.67 -8.06 2.75
N LEU A 299 22.15 -9.21 3.17
CA LEU A 299 21.66 -10.23 2.24
C LEU A 299 20.50 -9.72 1.37
N ASN A 300 19.56 -8.99 1.96
CA ASN A 300 18.40 -8.49 1.22
C ASN A 300 18.75 -7.31 0.29
N ASN A 301 19.59 -6.38 0.73
CA ASN A 301 19.85 -5.14 0.00
C ASN A 301 20.99 -5.28 -1.02
N GLU A 302 22.09 -5.96 -0.65
CA GLU A 302 23.28 -6.10 -1.51
C GLU A 302 23.25 -7.37 -2.36
N ILE A 303 22.77 -8.50 -1.80
CA ILE A 303 22.71 -9.78 -2.52
C ILE A 303 21.33 -9.98 -3.19
N GLY A 304 20.28 -9.28 -2.72
CA GLY A 304 18.93 -9.40 -3.25
C GLY A 304 18.21 -10.72 -2.88
N LYS A 305 18.69 -11.42 -1.83
CA LYS A 305 18.13 -12.70 -1.38
C LYS A 305 18.06 -12.74 0.14
N ASN A 306 17.02 -13.37 0.68
CA ASN A 306 17.02 -13.68 2.10
C ASN A 306 17.93 -14.87 2.42
N PHE A 307 18.20 -15.09 3.71
CA PHE A 307 19.08 -16.17 4.18
C PHE A 307 18.70 -17.55 3.64
N PHE A 308 17.42 -17.91 3.68
CA PHE A 308 16.98 -19.22 3.21
C PHE A 308 17.07 -19.39 1.69
N GLN A 309 16.86 -18.31 0.94
CA GLN A 309 17.03 -18.33 -0.52
C GLN A 309 18.50 -18.56 -0.89
N LEU A 310 19.42 -17.84 -0.23
CA LEU A 310 20.85 -18.01 -0.44
C LEU A 310 21.30 -19.43 -0.06
N LEU A 311 20.95 -19.88 1.15
CA LEU A 311 21.28 -21.21 1.67
C LEU A 311 20.79 -22.32 0.73
N ASN A 312 19.54 -22.25 0.32
CA ASN A 312 18.92 -23.25 -0.53
C ASN A 312 19.55 -23.30 -1.93
N GLN A 313 19.92 -22.15 -2.48
CA GLN A 313 20.63 -22.09 -3.75
C GLN A 313 21.97 -22.87 -3.70
N TYR A 314 22.79 -22.62 -2.67
CA TYR A 314 24.07 -23.35 -2.53
C TYR A 314 23.87 -24.85 -2.30
N ARG A 315 22.90 -25.24 -1.49
CA ARG A 315 22.55 -26.66 -1.26
C ARG A 315 22.10 -27.35 -2.54
N VAL A 316 21.27 -26.69 -3.36
CA VAL A 316 20.82 -27.24 -4.65
C VAL A 316 21.97 -27.35 -5.63
N GLU A 317 22.85 -26.35 -5.72
CA GLU A 317 24.03 -26.43 -6.59
C GLU A 317 24.99 -27.56 -6.17
N GLU A 318 25.20 -27.79 -4.88
CA GLU A 318 25.99 -28.94 -4.39
C GLU A 318 25.31 -30.27 -4.72
N ALA A 319 24.00 -30.36 -4.56
CA ALA A 319 23.24 -31.57 -4.92
C ALA A 319 23.32 -31.85 -6.44
N LYS A 320 23.24 -30.83 -7.28
CA LYS A 320 23.42 -30.97 -8.74
C LYS A 320 24.79 -31.52 -9.07
N LYS A 321 25.86 -30.95 -8.49
CA LYS A 321 27.23 -31.44 -8.68
C LYS A 321 27.37 -32.93 -8.30
N LYS A 322 26.76 -33.35 -7.19
CA LYS A 322 26.79 -34.77 -6.76
C LYS A 322 26.02 -35.68 -7.71
N ILE A 323 24.84 -35.28 -8.16
CA ILE A 323 24.03 -36.02 -9.15
C ILE A 323 24.81 -36.17 -10.48
N GLU A 324 25.52 -35.12 -10.88
CA GLU A 324 26.30 -35.10 -12.13
C GLU A 324 27.58 -35.95 -12.02
N SER A 325 28.27 -35.94 -10.86
CA SER A 325 29.47 -36.73 -10.63
C SER A 325 29.17 -38.22 -10.51
N ASP A 326 28.18 -38.59 -9.71
CA ASP A 326 27.72 -39.97 -9.55
C ASP A 326 26.18 -40.10 -9.67
N PRO A 327 25.65 -40.30 -10.89
CA PRO A 327 24.24 -40.54 -11.08
C PRO A 327 23.70 -41.84 -10.48
N ALA A 328 24.55 -42.73 -9.95
CA ALA A 328 24.12 -43.95 -9.29
C ALA A 328 23.90 -43.79 -7.79
N GLU A 329 24.43 -42.72 -7.18
CA GLU A 329 24.27 -42.43 -5.76
C GLU A 329 22.79 -42.29 -5.37
N VAL A 330 22.44 -42.73 -4.15
CA VAL A 330 21.10 -42.67 -3.62
C VAL A 330 20.71 -41.21 -3.38
N LEU A 331 19.59 -40.73 -3.97
CA LEU A 331 19.13 -39.33 -3.86
C LEU A 331 18.93 -38.87 -2.41
N LEU A 332 18.56 -39.78 -1.51
CA LEU A 332 18.41 -39.45 -0.08
C LEU A 332 19.79 -39.18 0.56
N SER A 333 20.82 -39.91 0.19
CA SER A 333 22.21 -39.65 0.60
C SER A 333 22.68 -38.28 0.11
N ILE A 334 22.42 -37.98 -1.17
CA ILE A 334 22.74 -36.70 -1.76
C ILE A 334 22.01 -35.57 -1.02
N ALA A 335 20.73 -35.75 -0.65
CA ALA A 335 19.98 -34.75 0.11
C ALA A 335 20.67 -34.38 1.43
N TYR A 336 20.96 -35.40 2.27
CA TYR A 336 21.58 -35.16 3.56
C TYR A 336 23.02 -34.63 3.43
N SER A 337 23.82 -35.20 2.53
CA SER A 337 25.19 -34.73 2.29
C SER A 337 25.28 -33.36 1.62
N SER A 338 24.15 -32.80 1.15
CA SER A 338 24.02 -31.43 0.65
C SER A 338 23.40 -30.48 1.68
N GLY A 339 23.18 -30.93 2.92
CA GLY A 339 22.74 -30.13 4.05
C GLY A 339 21.19 -30.04 4.21
N PHE A 340 20.41 -30.84 3.49
CA PHE A 340 18.94 -30.86 3.69
C PHE A 340 18.58 -31.78 4.86
N GLY A 341 17.72 -31.33 5.76
CA GLY A 341 17.26 -32.10 6.92
C GLY A 341 16.17 -33.12 6.60
N SER A 342 15.56 -33.11 5.40
CA SER A 342 14.55 -34.07 5.03
C SER A 342 14.43 -34.23 3.50
N LYS A 343 13.96 -35.44 3.10
CA LYS A 343 13.63 -35.73 1.69
C LYS A 343 12.57 -34.80 1.12
N SER A 344 11.58 -34.40 1.93
CA SER A 344 10.50 -33.53 1.50
C SER A 344 11.01 -32.13 1.18
N ALA A 345 11.80 -31.52 2.09
CA ALA A 345 12.42 -30.23 1.88
C ALA A 345 13.36 -30.23 0.66
N PHE A 346 14.18 -31.29 0.51
CA PHE A 346 15.04 -31.45 -0.64
C PHE A 346 14.26 -31.46 -1.96
N ASN A 347 13.22 -32.28 -2.07
CA ASN A 347 12.43 -32.37 -3.30
C ASN A 347 11.73 -31.06 -3.65
N GLU A 348 11.14 -30.39 -2.65
CA GLU A 348 10.43 -29.11 -2.83
C GLU A 348 11.38 -28.02 -3.30
N VAL A 349 12.47 -27.82 -2.56
CA VAL A 349 13.45 -26.77 -2.86
C VAL A 349 14.16 -27.03 -4.18
N PHE A 350 14.59 -28.25 -4.43
CA PHE A 350 15.28 -28.62 -5.67
C PHE A 350 14.37 -28.38 -6.90
N ARG A 351 13.08 -28.75 -6.81
CA ARG A 351 12.11 -28.50 -7.86
C ARG A 351 11.85 -27.00 -8.07
N LYS A 352 11.77 -26.25 -6.98
CA LYS A 352 11.57 -24.78 -7.04
C LYS A 352 12.73 -24.08 -7.72
N GLU A 353 13.98 -24.49 -7.41
CA GLU A 353 15.18 -23.85 -7.97
C GLU A 353 15.54 -24.30 -9.39
N THR A 354 15.24 -25.56 -9.75
CA THR A 354 15.67 -26.15 -11.02
C THR A 354 14.55 -26.37 -12.04
N GLY A 355 13.28 -26.31 -11.59
CA GLY A 355 12.11 -26.70 -12.39
C GLY A 355 11.88 -28.20 -12.51
N PHE A 356 12.80 -29.05 -11.99
CA PHE A 356 12.74 -30.51 -12.06
C PHE A 356 12.83 -31.13 -10.66
N THR A 357 12.20 -32.28 -10.48
CA THR A 357 12.49 -33.10 -9.30
C THR A 357 13.90 -33.65 -9.38
N PRO A 358 14.57 -33.99 -8.23
CA PRO A 358 15.90 -34.60 -8.27
C PRO A 358 15.96 -35.87 -9.14
N SER A 359 14.90 -36.66 -9.16
CA SER A 359 14.83 -37.89 -9.98
C SER A 359 14.74 -37.57 -11.48
N GLU A 360 13.94 -36.59 -11.87
CA GLU A 360 13.86 -36.15 -13.26
C GLU A 360 15.20 -35.56 -13.73
N TYR A 361 15.81 -34.70 -12.90
CA TYR A 361 17.13 -34.13 -13.18
C TYR A 361 18.18 -35.22 -13.41
N ARG A 362 18.26 -36.20 -12.50
CA ARG A 362 19.17 -37.35 -12.63
C ARG A 362 18.92 -38.13 -13.94
N ASN A 363 17.68 -38.40 -14.28
CA ASN A 363 17.35 -39.12 -15.51
C ASN A 363 17.76 -38.36 -16.78
N LYS A 364 17.67 -37.01 -16.75
CA LYS A 364 18.17 -36.17 -17.83
C LYS A 364 19.67 -36.24 -17.98
N ILE A 365 20.43 -36.22 -16.87
CA ILE A 365 21.89 -36.36 -16.89
C ILE A 365 22.31 -37.73 -17.41
N ARG A 366 21.67 -38.84 -16.98
CA ARG A 366 21.96 -40.20 -17.47
C ARG A 366 21.76 -40.31 -18.99
N LYS A 367 20.68 -39.76 -19.52
CA LYS A 367 20.41 -39.75 -20.98
C LYS A 367 21.47 -38.96 -21.76
N ASN A 368 22.00 -37.89 -21.20
CA ASN A 368 23.03 -37.08 -21.86
C ASN A 368 24.41 -37.72 -21.83
N LYS A 369 24.73 -38.56 -20.81
CA LYS A 369 25.98 -39.30 -20.72
C LYS A 369 25.99 -40.58 -21.55
N SER A 370 24.83 -41.06 -22.03
CA SER A 370 24.70 -42.26 -22.86
C SER A 370 24.61 -41.95 -24.37
N LYS A 371 24.70 -40.69 -24.73
CA LYS A 371 24.91 -40.20 -26.11
C LYS A 371 26.36 -39.76 -26.29
#